data_d9a8ed4771bc8052f9a748da17d02598
#
_entry.id   d9a8ed4771bc8052f9a748da17d02598
#
_cell.length_a   1.000
_cell.length_b   1.000
_cell.length_c   1.000
_cell.angle_alpha   90.00
_cell.angle_beta   90.00
_cell.angle_gamma   90.00
#
_symmetry.space_group_name_H-M   'P 1'
#
loop_
_entity.id
_entity.type
_entity.pdbx_description
1 polymer ?
#
loop_
_entity_poly.entity_id
_entity_poly.type
_entity_poly.pdbx_seq_one_letter_code
_entity_poly.pdbx_strand_id
1 'polypeptide(L)'
;CKEIFRKAYENRYTWKNEFNGYKGKCIFFVNNNIHEGEFLLGKDFKPNIQKIEDEKIVKSIASQLFEVCIHRVKREFKSVHSENNFNLLKNSESGIEMSVSGKNQGDKYRVKNDCINMVYRKIHGTIIEIFVEEFLHTGIGYLSKKYSSQSIDPNTLEEVSQKLEYEDEFTN
;
A
#
# COMPACT_ATOMS: atom_id res chain seq x y z
N CYS A 1 -13.78 7.97 -15.69
CA CYS A 1 -12.96 7.78 -14.48
C CYS A 1 -13.04 6.34 -13.94
N LYS A 2 -14.26 5.78 -13.77
CA LYS A 2 -14.43 4.43 -13.17
C LYS A 2 -13.64 3.35 -13.92
N GLU A 3 -13.69 3.31 -15.25
CA GLU A 3 -12.94 2.33 -16.06
C GLU A 3 -11.42 2.55 -16.00
N ILE A 4 -10.97 3.80 -15.96
CA ILE A 4 -9.54 4.14 -15.81
C ILE A 4 -9.03 3.65 -14.46
N PHE A 5 -9.78 3.92 -13.39
CA PHE A 5 -9.41 3.45 -12.06
C PHE A 5 -9.47 1.92 -11.98
N ARG A 6 -10.53 1.29 -12.54
CA ARG A 6 -10.66 -0.17 -12.56
C ARG A 6 -9.46 -0.82 -13.23
N LYS A 7 -9.06 -0.34 -14.40
CA LYS A 7 -7.90 -0.87 -15.12
C LYS A 7 -6.63 -0.80 -14.28
N ALA A 8 -6.36 0.35 -13.66
CA ALA A 8 -5.20 0.51 -12.78
C ALA A 8 -5.30 -0.36 -11.52
N TYR A 9 -6.50 -0.49 -10.94
CA TYR A 9 -6.76 -1.33 -9.77
C TYR A 9 -6.53 -2.82 -10.06
N GLU A 10 -7.02 -3.32 -11.19
CA GLU A 10 -6.88 -4.72 -11.61
C GLU A 10 -5.47 -5.04 -12.11
N ASN A 11 -4.71 -4.03 -12.57
CA ASN A 11 -3.32 -4.15 -13.00
C ASN A 11 -2.31 -4.25 -11.86
N ARG A 12 -2.71 -4.11 -10.60
CA ARG A 12 -1.82 -4.28 -9.44
C ARG A 12 -1.34 -5.72 -9.35
N TYR A 13 -0.08 -5.92 -9.01
CA TYR A 13 0.38 -7.24 -8.59
C TYR A 13 -0.38 -7.70 -7.36
N THR A 14 -0.92 -8.90 -7.39
CA THR A 14 -1.59 -9.53 -6.26
C THR A 14 -1.10 -10.96 -6.08
N TRP A 15 -1.22 -11.48 -4.86
CA TRP A 15 -0.95 -12.86 -4.60
C TRP A 15 -1.79 -13.77 -5.50
N LYS A 16 -1.20 -14.88 -5.95
CA LYS A 16 -1.95 -15.95 -6.61
C LYS A 16 -2.97 -16.54 -5.66
N ASN A 17 -4.07 -17.08 -6.18
CA ASN A 17 -5.12 -17.69 -5.35
C ASN A 17 -4.60 -18.83 -4.44
N GLU A 18 -3.49 -19.47 -4.83
CA GLU A 18 -2.83 -20.57 -4.13
C GLU A 18 -1.68 -20.09 -3.23
N PHE A 19 -1.69 -18.83 -2.82
CA PHE A 19 -0.67 -18.32 -1.91
C PHE A 19 -0.67 -19.10 -0.60
N ASN A 20 0.45 -19.78 -0.33
CA ASN A 20 0.62 -20.64 0.84
C ASN A 20 1.46 -19.99 1.96
N GLY A 21 1.84 -18.74 1.77
CA GLY A 21 2.80 -18.07 2.64
C GLY A 21 4.23 -18.16 2.11
N TYR A 22 5.14 -17.55 2.83
CA TYR A 22 6.57 -17.62 2.57
C TYR A 22 7.37 -17.39 3.86
N LYS A 23 8.65 -17.72 3.81
CA LYS A 23 9.60 -17.48 4.89
C LYS A 23 10.82 -16.75 4.35
N GLY A 24 11.49 -16.00 5.20
CA GLY A 24 12.68 -15.27 4.82
C GLY A 24 13.47 -14.77 6.01
N LYS A 25 14.53 -14.05 5.73
CA LYS A 25 15.31 -13.29 6.70
C LYS A 25 14.76 -11.88 6.79
N CYS A 26 14.87 -11.28 7.96
CA CYS A 26 14.58 -9.86 8.17
C CYS A 26 15.76 -9.20 8.86
N ILE A 27 16.07 -8.00 8.45
CA ILE A 27 17.09 -7.16 9.06
C ILE A 27 16.43 -5.84 9.41
N PHE A 28 16.57 -5.39 10.66
CA PHE A 28 16.01 -4.15 11.15
C PHE A 28 17.10 -3.26 11.68
N PHE A 29 17.17 -2.04 11.17
CA PHE A 29 18.15 -1.03 11.55
C PHE A 29 17.49 0.03 12.43
N VAL A 30 18.00 0.25 13.62
CA VAL A 30 17.53 1.31 14.51
C VAL A 30 18.70 1.83 15.37
N ASN A 31 18.88 3.16 15.45
CA ASN A 31 19.89 3.80 16.28
C ASN A 31 21.29 3.19 16.16
N ASN A 32 21.74 2.91 14.94
CA ASN A 32 23.00 2.23 14.63
C ASN A 32 23.11 0.75 15.09
N ASN A 33 22.03 0.18 15.60
CA ASN A 33 21.97 -1.25 15.91
C ASN A 33 21.30 -2.02 14.78
N ILE A 34 21.81 -3.24 14.56
CA ILE A 34 21.28 -4.17 13.56
C ILE A 34 20.65 -5.34 14.31
N HIS A 35 19.39 -5.64 13.98
CA HIS A 35 18.68 -6.80 14.49
C HIS A 35 18.37 -7.74 13.33
N GLU A 36 18.92 -8.93 13.37
CA GLU A 36 18.72 -9.95 12.34
C GLU A 36 17.78 -11.04 12.87
N GLY A 37 16.83 -11.43 12.04
CA GLY A 37 15.88 -12.47 12.39
C GLY A 37 15.38 -13.23 11.18
N GLU A 38 14.45 -14.10 11.45
CA GLU A 38 13.72 -14.86 10.44
C GLU A 38 12.23 -14.60 10.60
N PHE A 39 11.50 -14.68 9.51
CA PHE A 39 10.05 -14.60 9.56
C PHE A 39 9.40 -15.77 8.83
N LEU A 40 8.26 -16.17 9.33
CA LEU A 40 7.32 -17.07 8.67
C LEU A 40 5.99 -16.36 8.51
N LEU A 41 5.51 -16.28 7.28
CA LEU A 41 4.20 -15.75 6.95
C LEU A 41 3.31 -16.88 6.46
N GLY A 42 2.20 -17.12 7.13
CA GLY A 42 1.22 -18.12 6.74
C GLY A 42 0.11 -17.55 5.84
N LYS A 43 -0.88 -18.40 5.54
CA LYS A 43 -2.08 -18.04 4.76
C LYS A 43 -2.97 -16.99 5.43
N ASP A 44 -2.84 -16.83 6.74
CA ASP A 44 -3.57 -15.85 7.56
C ASP A 44 -2.94 -14.46 7.52
N PHE A 45 -1.84 -14.29 6.78
CA PHE A 45 -1.06 -13.06 6.66
C PHE A 45 -0.50 -12.54 8.00
N LYS A 46 -0.43 -13.38 9.03
CA LYS A 46 0.16 -13.01 10.31
C LYS A 46 1.64 -13.39 10.34
N PRO A 47 2.55 -12.41 10.34
CA PRO A 47 3.97 -12.70 10.41
C PRO A 47 4.36 -13.25 11.79
N ASN A 48 5.09 -14.33 11.81
CA ASN A 48 5.78 -14.86 12.99
C ASN A 48 7.26 -14.53 12.85
N ILE A 49 7.78 -13.65 13.73
CA ILE A 49 9.17 -13.22 13.76
C ILE A 49 9.93 -14.08 14.77
N GLN A 50 11.08 -14.58 14.36
CA GLN A 50 11.93 -15.46 15.15
C GLN A 50 13.34 -14.88 15.27
N LYS A 51 14.09 -15.28 16.32
CA LYS A 51 15.49 -14.89 16.58
C LYS A 51 15.68 -13.40 16.92
N ILE A 52 14.62 -12.67 17.26
CA ILE A 52 14.68 -11.31 17.79
C ILE A 52 13.92 -11.31 19.11
N GLU A 53 14.56 -10.88 20.20
CA GLU A 53 14.00 -10.89 21.55
C GLU A 53 13.25 -9.59 21.88
N ASP A 54 13.64 -8.46 21.26
CA ASP A 54 12.99 -7.16 21.50
C ASP A 54 11.58 -7.13 20.88
N GLU A 55 10.58 -7.16 21.76
CA GLU A 55 9.16 -7.17 21.36
C GLU A 55 8.74 -5.93 20.52
N LYS A 56 9.38 -4.77 20.72
CA LYS A 56 9.05 -3.57 19.94
C LYS A 56 9.53 -3.72 18.51
N ILE A 57 10.72 -4.28 18.35
CA ILE A 57 11.31 -4.57 17.02
C ILE A 57 10.50 -5.65 16.33
N VAL A 58 10.16 -6.72 17.04
CA VAL A 58 9.28 -7.80 16.54
C VAL A 58 7.96 -7.21 16.01
N LYS A 59 7.29 -6.34 16.79
CA LYS A 59 6.05 -5.68 16.39
C LYS A 59 6.23 -4.78 15.16
N SER A 60 7.33 -4.04 15.09
CA SER A 60 7.61 -3.17 13.95
C SER A 60 7.81 -3.96 12.65
N ILE A 61 8.61 -5.02 12.69
CA ILE A 61 8.83 -5.90 11.53
C ILE A 61 7.52 -6.59 11.12
N ALA A 62 6.79 -7.14 12.10
CA ALA A 62 5.53 -7.82 11.83
C ALA A 62 4.48 -6.89 11.19
N SER A 63 4.40 -5.64 11.65
CA SER A 63 3.52 -4.63 11.07
C SER A 63 3.87 -4.33 9.61
N GLN A 64 5.14 -4.13 9.30
CA GLN A 64 5.60 -3.85 7.93
C GLN A 64 5.31 -5.03 6.99
N LEU A 65 5.61 -6.26 7.43
CA LEU A 65 5.31 -7.47 6.65
C LEU A 65 3.80 -7.65 6.43
N PHE A 66 2.99 -7.38 7.45
CA PHE A 66 1.54 -7.44 7.34
C PHE A 66 1.01 -6.44 6.30
N GLU A 67 1.46 -5.18 6.33
CA GLU A 67 1.08 -4.16 5.37
C GLU A 67 1.42 -4.58 3.93
N VAL A 68 2.66 -5.04 3.70
CA VAL A 68 3.07 -5.57 2.39
C VAL A 68 2.14 -6.68 1.92
N CYS A 69 1.74 -7.57 2.82
CA CYS A 69 0.92 -8.73 2.48
C CYS A 69 -0.52 -8.37 2.19
N ILE A 70 -1.15 -7.55 3.04
CA ILE A 70 -2.59 -7.21 2.91
C ILE A 70 -2.87 -6.40 1.64
N HIS A 71 -1.92 -5.58 1.20
CA HIS A 71 -2.06 -4.81 -0.03
C HIS A 71 -1.95 -5.67 -1.30
N ARG A 72 -1.38 -6.86 -1.19
CA ARG A 72 -1.26 -7.83 -2.30
C ARG A 72 -2.37 -8.88 -2.31
N VAL A 73 -3.34 -8.82 -1.39
CA VAL A 73 -4.52 -9.68 -1.44
C VAL A 73 -5.38 -9.30 -2.62
N LYS A 74 -5.66 -10.27 -3.50
CA LYS A 74 -6.58 -10.07 -4.63
C LYS A 74 -7.99 -9.81 -4.11
N ARG A 75 -8.56 -8.68 -4.49
CA ARG A 75 -9.95 -8.32 -4.23
C ARG A 75 -10.57 -7.87 -5.53
N GLU A 76 -11.69 -8.48 -5.89
CA GLU A 76 -12.39 -8.13 -7.11
C GLU A 76 -12.88 -6.67 -7.07
N PHE A 77 -12.63 -5.92 -8.13
CA PHE A 77 -13.04 -4.51 -8.23
C PHE A 77 -14.53 -4.32 -7.91
N LYS A 78 -15.38 -5.20 -8.46
CA LYS A 78 -16.83 -5.14 -8.26
C LYS A 78 -17.22 -5.32 -6.78
N SER A 79 -16.54 -6.18 -6.03
CA SER A 79 -16.86 -6.41 -4.62
C SER A 79 -16.45 -5.23 -3.73
N VAL A 80 -15.42 -4.49 -4.10
CA VAL A 80 -14.89 -3.36 -3.31
C VAL A 80 -15.51 -2.02 -3.71
N HIS A 81 -15.77 -1.82 -5.01
CA HIS A 81 -16.08 -0.52 -5.59
C HIS A 81 -17.41 -0.45 -6.35
N SER A 82 -18.32 -1.47 -6.23
CA SER A 82 -19.61 -1.43 -6.91
C SER A 82 -20.44 -0.20 -6.53
N GLU A 83 -20.44 0.17 -5.25
CA GLU A 83 -21.20 1.28 -4.68
C GLU A 83 -20.49 2.64 -4.76
N ASN A 84 -19.36 2.70 -5.47
CA ASN A 84 -18.57 3.90 -5.64
C ASN A 84 -18.77 4.51 -7.03
N ASN A 85 -18.85 5.85 -7.06
CA ASN A 85 -18.78 6.64 -8.28
C ASN A 85 -17.45 7.41 -8.30
N PHE A 86 -16.86 7.54 -9.48
CA PHE A 86 -15.56 8.19 -9.68
C PHE A 86 -15.75 9.41 -10.56
N ASN A 87 -15.47 10.59 -10.02
CA ASN A 87 -15.65 11.87 -10.67
C ASN A 87 -14.28 12.51 -10.97
N LEU A 88 -14.12 13.03 -12.18
CA LEU A 88 -12.90 13.72 -12.59
C LEU A 88 -12.69 14.97 -11.73
N LEU A 89 -11.51 15.11 -11.14
CA LEU A 89 -11.05 16.33 -10.49
C LEU A 89 -10.09 17.10 -11.39
N LYS A 90 -9.08 16.41 -11.92
CA LYS A 90 -8.04 17.04 -12.74
C LYS A 90 -7.46 16.04 -13.73
N ASN A 91 -7.10 16.53 -14.91
CA ASN A 91 -6.29 15.81 -15.89
C ASN A 91 -5.02 16.63 -16.15
N SER A 92 -3.85 16.05 -15.89
CA SER A 92 -2.56 16.72 -15.98
C SER A 92 -1.45 15.75 -16.37
N GLU A 93 -0.25 16.23 -16.57
CA GLU A 93 0.94 15.39 -16.85
C GLU A 93 1.24 14.39 -15.73
N SER A 94 0.87 14.70 -14.47
CA SER A 94 1.00 13.80 -13.33
C SER A 94 -0.04 12.68 -13.31
N GLY A 95 -1.07 12.75 -14.16
CA GLY A 95 -2.11 11.73 -14.30
C GLY A 95 -3.53 12.29 -14.17
N ILE A 96 -4.49 11.38 -14.18
CA ILE A 96 -5.92 11.65 -14.03
C ILE A 96 -6.28 11.51 -12.57
N GLU A 97 -6.60 12.62 -11.93
CA GLU A 97 -7.03 12.66 -10.53
C GLU A 97 -8.56 12.62 -10.45
N MET A 98 -9.07 11.83 -9.52
CA MET A 98 -10.49 11.58 -9.33
C MET A 98 -10.88 11.53 -7.87
N SER A 99 -12.08 12.01 -7.57
CA SER A 99 -12.74 11.84 -6.27
C SER A 99 -13.71 10.68 -6.31
N VAL A 100 -13.96 10.12 -5.13
CA VAL A 100 -14.92 9.03 -4.93
C VAL A 100 -16.13 9.54 -4.16
N SER A 101 -17.31 9.16 -4.61
CA SER A 101 -18.57 9.32 -3.89
C SER A 101 -19.25 7.96 -3.72
N GLY A 102 -20.22 7.87 -2.81
CA GLY A 102 -20.84 6.61 -2.42
C GLY A 102 -20.18 6.01 -1.18
N LYS A 103 -19.95 4.71 -1.15
CA LYS A 103 -19.43 3.98 0.02
C LYS A 103 -18.12 4.54 0.56
N ASN A 104 -17.20 4.92 -0.33
CA ASN A 104 -15.88 5.48 0.01
C ASN A 104 -15.85 7.00 -0.26
N GLN A 105 -16.89 7.70 0.13
CA GLN A 105 -16.97 9.14 -0.07
C GLN A 105 -15.79 9.88 0.57
N GLY A 106 -15.16 10.76 -0.22
CA GLY A 106 -14.02 11.56 0.20
C GLY A 106 -12.66 10.97 -0.17
N ASP A 107 -12.60 9.69 -0.54
CA ASP A 107 -11.39 9.11 -1.11
C ASP A 107 -11.04 9.82 -2.44
N LYS A 108 -9.74 9.96 -2.72
CA LYS A 108 -9.24 10.45 -4.01
C LYS A 108 -8.13 9.52 -4.50
N TYR A 109 -8.05 9.41 -5.81
CA TYR A 109 -7.01 8.61 -6.47
C TYR A 109 -6.46 9.37 -7.67
N ARG A 110 -5.21 9.10 -8.00
CA ARG A 110 -4.63 9.56 -9.26
C ARG A 110 -4.04 8.36 -10.00
N VAL A 111 -4.36 8.28 -11.29
CA VAL A 111 -3.93 7.20 -12.17
C VAL A 111 -3.07 7.77 -13.28
N LYS A 112 -1.91 7.17 -13.51
CA LYS A 112 -1.01 7.44 -14.63
C LYS A 112 -0.47 6.12 -15.18
N ASN A 113 -0.52 5.94 -16.51
CA ASN A 113 0.00 4.75 -17.20
C ASN A 113 -0.53 3.43 -16.60
N ASP A 114 -1.84 3.36 -16.37
CA ASP A 114 -2.51 2.20 -15.75
C ASP A 114 -1.98 1.80 -14.36
N CYS A 115 -1.37 2.75 -13.64
CA CYS A 115 -0.91 2.59 -12.26
C CYS A 115 -1.55 3.65 -11.37
N ILE A 116 -1.91 3.29 -10.14
CA ILE A 116 -2.39 4.23 -9.12
C ILE A 116 -1.17 4.89 -8.49
N ASN A 117 -0.92 6.16 -8.80
CA ASN A 117 0.25 6.89 -8.29
C ASN A 117 -0.05 7.87 -7.16
N MET A 118 -1.32 7.99 -6.77
CA MET A 118 -1.71 8.69 -5.55
C MET A 118 -2.95 8.04 -4.96
N VAL A 119 -2.93 7.88 -3.64
CA VAL A 119 -4.05 7.42 -2.82
C VAL A 119 -4.27 8.42 -1.69
N TYR A 120 -5.48 8.90 -1.52
CA TYR A 120 -5.91 9.74 -0.41
C TYR A 120 -7.15 9.12 0.20
N ARG A 121 -7.05 8.61 1.43
CA ARG A 121 -8.13 7.85 2.06
C ARG A 121 -8.24 8.12 3.55
N LYS A 122 -9.47 8.19 4.05
CA LYS A 122 -9.74 8.23 5.48
C LYS A 122 -9.75 6.82 6.06
N ILE A 123 -8.79 6.54 6.96
CA ILE A 123 -8.62 5.24 7.60
C ILE A 123 -8.53 5.47 9.12
N HIS A 124 -9.41 4.82 9.89
CA HIS A 124 -9.45 4.93 11.36
C HIS A 124 -9.43 6.37 11.90
N GLY A 125 -10.13 7.28 11.24
CA GLY A 125 -10.24 8.66 11.67
C GLY A 125 -9.13 9.60 11.19
N THR A 126 -8.10 9.09 10.53
CA THR A 126 -7.00 9.87 9.95
C THR A 126 -7.03 9.76 8.43
N ILE A 127 -6.66 10.80 7.73
CA ILE A 127 -6.45 10.72 6.28
C ILE A 127 -5.01 10.25 6.05
N ILE A 128 -4.87 9.23 5.23
CA ILE A 128 -3.57 8.76 4.75
C ILE A 128 -3.46 9.15 3.27
N GLU A 129 -2.43 9.90 2.96
CA GLU A 129 -2.05 10.26 1.60
C GLU A 129 -0.77 9.53 1.22
N ILE A 130 -0.79 8.85 0.08
CA ILE A 130 0.35 8.08 -0.44
C ILE A 130 0.64 8.56 -1.86
N PHE A 131 1.91 8.87 -2.14
CA PHE A 131 2.40 9.16 -3.48
C PHE A 131 3.41 8.10 -3.89
N VAL A 132 3.20 7.50 -5.07
CA VAL A 132 4.14 6.54 -5.65
C VAL A 132 4.95 7.23 -6.76
N GLU A 133 6.26 7.21 -6.61
CA GLU A 133 7.23 7.82 -7.52
C GLU A 133 7.72 6.81 -8.56
N GLU A 134 8.00 5.57 -8.12
CA GLU A 134 8.49 4.50 -8.99
C GLU A 134 7.68 3.23 -8.83
N PHE A 135 7.49 2.54 -9.96
CA PHE A 135 6.84 1.24 -10.04
C PHE A 135 7.79 0.18 -10.57
N LEU A 136 7.64 -1.05 -10.07
CA LEU A 136 8.19 -2.24 -10.68
C LEU A 136 7.08 -2.96 -11.47
N HIS A 137 7.30 -3.18 -12.76
CA HIS A 137 6.41 -3.97 -13.62
C HIS A 137 6.89 -5.41 -13.66
N THR A 138 6.05 -6.34 -13.19
CA THR A 138 6.42 -7.77 -13.03
C THR A 138 6.02 -8.64 -14.22
N GLY A 139 5.39 -8.06 -15.24
CA GLY A 139 4.79 -8.81 -16.36
C GLY A 139 3.37 -9.32 -16.07
N ILE A 140 2.98 -9.42 -14.80
CA ILE A 140 1.62 -9.82 -14.37
C ILE A 140 0.93 -8.76 -13.51
N GLY A 141 1.54 -7.59 -13.36
CA GLY A 141 1.04 -6.46 -12.62
C GLY A 141 2.15 -5.51 -12.20
N TYR A 142 1.80 -4.46 -11.47
CA TYR A 142 2.79 -3.52 -10.92
C TYR A 142 2.83 -3.57 -9.39
N LEU A 143 4.00 -3.23 -8.83
CA LEU A 143 4.27 -2.98 -7.42
C LEU A 143 4.76 -1.55 -7.26
N SER A 144 4.43 -0.90 -6.15
CA SER A 144 5.09 0.33 -5.75
C SER A 144 6.52 -0.01 -5.34
N LYS A 145 7.51 0.70 -5.92
CA LYS A 145 8.94 0.52 -5.60
C LYS A 145 9.42 1.64 -4.70
N LYS A 146 9.14 2.90 -5.07
CA LYS A 146 9.48 4.06 -4.27
C LYS A 146 8.22 4.89 -4.03
N TYR A 147 7.93 5.18 -2.78
CA TYR A 147 6.70 5.87 -2.40
C TYR A 147 6.84 6.58 -1.07
N SER A 148 5.96 7.54 -0.83
CA SER A 148 5.87 8.24 0.44
C SER A 148 4.47 8.18 1.01
N SER A 149 4.37 8.33 2.33
CA SER A 149 3.12 8.34 3.08
C SER A 149 3.08 9.51 4.05
N GLN A 150 1.94 10.19 4.13
CA GLN A 150 1.67 11.30 5.02
C GLN A 150 0.35 11.10 5.73
N SER A 151 0.31 11.36 7.03
CA SER A 151 -0.94 11.38 7.82
C SER A 151 -1.45 12.82 7.97
N ILE A 152 -2.74 13.01 7.74
CA ILE A 152 -3.40 14.33 7.73
C ILE A 152 -4.62 14.27 8.67
N ASP A 153 -4.80 15.30 9.50
CA ASP A 153 -6.01 15.46 10.30
C ASP A 153 -7.21 15.79 9.41
N PRO A 154 -8.30 15.02 9.46
CA PRO A 154 -9.45 15.24 8.58
C PRO A 154 -10.24 16.53 8.88
N ASN A 155 -10.04 17.16 10.02
CA ASN A 155 -10.76 18.36 10.45
C ASN A 155 -9.98 19.64 10.11
N THR A 156 -8.67 19.64 10.37
CA THR A 156 -7.80 20.81 10.12
C THR A 156 -7.13 20.75 8.76
N LEU A 157 -7.03 19.57 8.15
CA LEU A 157 -6.26 19.27 6.94
C LEU A 157 -4.76 19.55 7.10
N GLU A 158 -4.28 19.57 8.33
CA GLU A 158 -2.86 19.73 8.64
C GLU A 158 -2.17 18.36 8.74
N GLU A 159 -0.90 18.32 8.43
CA GLU A 159 -0.06 17.15 8.60
C GLU A 159 0.10 16.83 10.09
N VAL A 160 -0.23 15.60 10.51
CA VAL A 160 -0.15 15.16 11.92
C VAL A 160 1.02 14.25 12.21
N SER A 161 1.79 13.89 11.19
CA SER A 161 2.99 13.08 11.33
C SER A 161 4.08 13.55 10.38
N GLN A 162 5.32 13.17 10.65
CA GLN A 162 6.39 13.31 9.67
C GLN A 162 6.09 12.47 8.43
N LYS A 163 6.39 13.00 7.26
CA LYS A 163 6.31 12.25 6.00
C LYS A 163 7.28 11.06 6.07
N LEU A 164 6.77 9.88 5.75
CA LEU A 164 7.55 8.64 5.68
C LEU A 164 7.87 8.35 4.22
N GLU A 165 9.11 7.97 3.94
CA GLU A 165 9.58 7.58 2.62
C GLU A 165 9.98 6.11 2.64
N TYR A 166 9.65 5.39 1.57
CA TYR A 166 9.88 3.95 1.44
C TYR A 166 10.51 3.66 0.09
N GLU A 167 11.46 2.75 0.10
CA GLU A 167 12.05 2.19 -1.11
C GLU A 167 12.20 0.68 -0.93
N ASP A 168 11.53 -0.07 -1.81
CA ASP A 168 11.53 -1.53 -1.81
C ASP A 168 12.51 -2.05 -2.86
N GLU A 169 13.42 -2.91 -2.44
CA GLU A 169 14.29 -3.67 -3.32
C GLU A 169 13.69 -5.07 -3.56
N PHE A 170 13.65 -5.45 -4.82
CA PHE A 170 13.13 -6.77 -5.23
C PHE A 170 14.28 -7.60 -5.82
N THR A 171 14.59 -8.71 -5.17
CA THR A 171 15.56 -9.70 -5.66
C THR A 171 14.84 -10.89 -6.27
N ASN A 172 15.39 -11.42 -7.37
CA ASN A 172 14.89 -12.64 -8.02
C ASN A 172 15.26 -13.89 -7.22
#